data_719cff1865eb5a72f60714c69e32d523
#
_entry.id   719cff1865eb5a72f60714c69e32d523
#
_cell.length_a   1.000
_cell.length_b   1.000
_cell.length_c   1.000
_cell.angle_alpha   90.00
_cell.angle_beta   90.00
_cell.angle_gamma   90.00
#
_symmetry.space_group_name_H-M   'P 1'
#
loop_
_entity.id
_entity.type
_entity.pdbx_description
1 polymer ?
#
loop_
_entity_poly.entity_id
_entity_poly.type
_entity_poly.pdbx_seq_one_letter_code
_entity_poly.pdbx_strand_id
1 'polypeptide(L)'
;MRSTTHVCAAMSLVLAASAAPGGQTLYNGIVLPEQWPPRRAELSREPMPVPYLKSPPKVIPIDVGRQLFVDDFLIEATTLKRTCHLAEYHRDNPVVTYDKPWEKEGRAPFAAVFSDGVWYDPTDPDGPGFKMWYLGGYLKGTCRATSSDGLHWEKPPLDVEKGTNITMRHYRDSSTVWLDHAEADPTRRYKMFTTLSKDGWRLALHCSPDGIHWSKPLAVSPKIGDRTTVFYNPFRKVWVWSLRISYSGVGRARAYREHADAVEGMTWEQKDTALWLCADKLDPHHPKFPQVAPQLYNFDAVAYESLMLGLFAIHQGPPNSQCARLKIQKRNEVLLGFSRDGFHFHRPDRRRFIGVTETDGAWNWGNVQSAGGGCLVVGDKLYFYV
;
A
#
# COMPACT_ATOMS: atom_id res chain seq x y z
N MET A 1 51.08 26.45 -37.24
CA MET A 1 50.46 25.15 -36.89
C MET A 1 49.14 25.42 -36.16
N ARG A 2 48.03 25.27 -36.85
CA ARG A 2 46.66 25.42 -36.25
C ARG A 2 46.14 24.03 -35.97
N SER A 3 45.88 23.73 -34.71
CA SER A 3 45.28 22.48 -34.26
C SER A 3 43.74 22.58 -34.41
N THR A 4 43.16 21.70 -35.18
CA THR A 4 41.72 21.57 -35.40
C THR A 4 41.19 20.48 -34.46
N THR A 5 40.46 20.88 -33.43
CA THR A 5 39.81 19.96 -32.50
C THR A 5 38.45 19.53 -33.11
N HIS A 6 38.34 18.25 -33.43
CA HIS A 6 37.08 17.65 -33.87
C HIS A 6 36.25 17.30 -32.64
N VAL A 7 35.10 17.94 -32.50
CA VAL A 7 34.08 17.57 -31.51
C VAL A 7 33.17 16.54 -32.19
N CYS A 8 33.25 15.27 -31.74
CA CYS A 8 32.30 14.26 -32.09
C CYS A 8 31.02 14.43 -31.22
N ALA A 9 29.96 14.90 -31.83
CA ALA A 9 28.63 14.87 -31.23
C ALA A 9 28.06 13.44 -31.30
N ALA A 10 27.97 12.78 -30.15
CA ALA A 10 27.26 11.52 -30.03
C ALA A 10 25.74 11.78 -30.02
N MET A 11 25.11 11.47 -31.13
CA MET A 11 23.66 11.54 -31.30
C MET A 11 23.05 10.28 -30.68
N SER A 12 22.51 10.38 -29.47
CA SER A 12 21.76 9.30 -28.81
C SER A 12 20.46 9.09 -29.55
N LEU A 13 20.38 7.99 -30.30
CA LEU A 13 19.14 7.54 -30.94
C LEU A 13 18.24 6.97 -29.84
N VAL A 14 17.24 7.72 -29.42
CA VAL A 14 16.13 7.21 -28.63
C VAL A 14 15.26 6.38 -29.58
N LEU A 15 15.44 5.08 -29.56
CA LEU A 15 14.53 4.14 -30.20
C LEU A 15 13.19 4.19 -29.43
N ALA A 16 12.24 4.93 -29.97
CA ALA A 16 10.84 4.77 -29.61
C ALA A 16 10.42 3.35 -29.99
N ALA A 17 10.27 2.48 -28.99
CA ALA A 17 9.68 1.16 -29.21
C ALA A 17 8.24 1.37 -29.66
N SER A 18 7.97 1.18 -30.97
CA SER A 18 6.63 1.09 -31.50
C SER A 18 5.94 -0.09 -30.84
N ALA A 19 4.87 0.16 -30.07
CA ALA A 19 4.04 -0.90 -29.54
C ALA A 19 3.53 -1.75 -30.71
N ALA A 20 3.86 -3.04 -30.69
CA ALA A 20 3.27 -4.00 -31.61
C ALA A 20 1.74 -4.02 -31.36
N PRO A 21 0.90 -4.31 -32.38
CA PRO A 21 -0.51 -4.53 -32.19
C PRO A 21 -0.72 -5.81 -31.37
N GLY A 22 -0.92 -5.60 -30.06
CA GLY A 22 -1.02 -6.62 -29.02
C GLY A 22 -0.64 -5.97 -27.70
N GLY A 23 -1.36 -6.26 -26.62
CA GLY A 23 -1.14 -5.66 -25.32
C GLY A 23 0.28 -5.83 -24.78
N GLN A 24 0.66 -5.05 -23.79
CA GLN A 24 1.98 -5.10 -23.13
C GLN A 24 2.28 -6.52 -22.61
N THR A 25 3.42 -7.10 -22.99
CA THR A 25 3.93 -8.33 -22.38
C THR A 25 4.72 -7.99 -21.12
N LEU A 26 4.36 -8.60 -20.00
CA LEU A 26 5.02 -8.41 -18.71
C LEU A 26 6.29 -9.28 -18.60
N TYR A 27 7.11 -8.97 -17.59
CA TYR A 27 8.34 -9.69 -17.24
C TYR A 27 8.18 -11.21 -17.07
N ASN A 28 6.98 -11.68 -16.73
CA ASN A 28 6.64 -13.09 -16.49
C ASN A 28 5.86 -13.73 -17.65
N GLY A 29 5.86 -13.09 -18.82
CA GLY A 29 5.24 -13.58 -20.03
C GLY A 29 3.72 -13.35 -20.14
N ILE A 30 3.08 -12.79 -19.11
CA ILE A 30 1.64 -12.42 -19.20
C ILE A 30 1.48 -11.31 -20.22
N VAL A 31 0.57 -11.50 -21.18
CA VAL A 31 0.18 -10.49 -22.16
C VAL A 31 -1.07 -9.79 -21.63
N LEU A 32 -0.95 -8.50 -21.35
CA LEU A 32 -2.09 -7.68 -20.95
C LEU A 32 -3.01 -7.44 -22.16
N PRO A 33 -4.34 -7.33 -21.96
CA PRO A 33 -5.25 -6.95 -23.01
C PRO A 33 -4.95 -5.52 -23.50
N GLU A 34 -5.33 -5.20 -24.74
CA GLU A 34 -5.17 -3.85 -25.32
C GLU A 34 -5.83 -2.78 -24.45
N GLN A 35 -7.03 -3.08 -23.93
CA GLN A 35 -7.70 -2.20 -22.97
C GLN A 35 -7.25 -2.56 -21.55
N TRP A 36 -6.36 -1.76 -21.00
CA TRP A 36 -5.88 -1.85 -19.62
C TRP A 36 -6.12 -0.54 -18.86
N PRO A 37 -6.51 -0.57 -17.58
CA PRO A 37 -6.94 -1.74 -16.81
C PRO A 37 -8.24 -2.35 -17.31
N PRO A 38 -8.51 -3.64 -17.00
CA PRO A 38 -9.76 -4.28 -17.36
C PRO A 38 -10.98 -3.53 -16.80
N ARG A 39 -12.01 -3.36 -17.63
CA ARG A 39 -13.25 -2.68 -17.23
C ARG A 39 -14.27 -3.70 -16.75
N ARG A 40 -14.56 -3.69 -15.45
CA ARG A 40 -15.64 -4.49 -14.87
C ARG A 40 -16.93 -3.68 -14.95
N ALA A 41 -18.02 -4.30 -15.41
CA ALA A 41 -19.33 -3.67 -15.44
C ALA A 41 -19.90 -3.46 -14.03
N GLU A 42 -19.59 -4.41 -13.11
CA GLU A 42 -20.08 -4.39 -11.73
C GLU A 42 -19.10 -5.05 -10.76
N LEU A 43 -19.23 -4.74 -9.48
CA LEU A 43 -18.63 -5.48 -8.39
C LEU A 43 -19.68 -6.46 -7.82
N SER A 44 -19.25 -7.69 -7.56
CA SER A 44 -20.04 -8.72 -6.92
C SER A 44 -19.27 -9.32 -5.74
N ARG A 45 -19.97 -10.12 -4.94
CA ARG A 45 -19.33 -10.88 -3.85
C ARG A 45 -18.70 -12.20 -4.30
N GLU A 46 -18.61 -12.43 -5.61
CA GLU A 46 -17.81 -13.55 -6.13
C GLU A 46 -16.31 -13.23 -6.05
N PRO A 47 -15.47 -14.22 -5.75
CA PRO A 47 -14.02 -14.05 -5.81
C PRO A 47 -13.57 -13.50 -7.16
N MET A 48 -12.63 -12.57 -7.13
CA MET A 48 -12.06 -11.98 -8.35
C MET A 48 -11.49 -13.08 -9.25
N PRO A 49 -11.92 -13.20 -10.51
CA PRO A 49 -11.28 -14.12 -11.45
C PRO A 49 -9.84 -13.67 -11.73
N VAL A 50 -8.95 -14.64 -11.84
CA VAL A 50 -7.52 -14.42 -12.10
C VAL A 50 -7.17 -15.08 -13.45
N PRO A 51 -7.21 -14.33 -14.56
CA PRO A 51 -7.09 -14.88 -15.91
C PRO A 51 -5.79 -15.64 -16.16
N TYR A 52 -4.67 -15.13 -15.67
CA TYR A 52 -3.35 -15.76 -15.87
C TYR A 52 -3.19 -17.10 -15.14
N LEU A 53 -4.02 -17.43 -14.14
CA LEU A 53 -4.04 -18.76 -13.52
C LEU A 53 -4.85 -19.75 -14.33
N LYS A 54 -5.86 -19.27 -15.10
CA LYS A 54 -6.66 -20.14 -15.98
C LYS A 54 -5.95 -20.43 -17.30
N SER A 55 -5.17 -19.47 -17.78
CA SER A 55 -4.45 -19.55 -19.03
C SER A 55 -3.06 -18.91 -18.87
N PRO A 56 -2.11 -19.64 -18.23
CA PRO A 56 -0.75 -19.14 -18.05
C PRO A 56 -0.04 -19.06 -19.41
N PRO A 57 1.00 -18.22 -19.53
CA PRO A 57 1.85 -18.20 -20.71
C PRO A 57 2.47 -19.57 -20.98
N LYS A 58 2.63 -19.94 -22.27
CA LYS A 58 3.31 -21.19 -22.65
C LYS A 58 4.77 -21.23 -22.20
N VAL A 59 5.41 -20.08 -22.18
CA VAL A 59 6.76 -19.89 -21.66
C VAL A 59 6.70 -18.79 -20.60
N ILE A 60 7.14 -19.09 -19.40
CA ILE A 60 7.16 -18.15 -18.27
C ILE A 60 8.62 -17.80 -18.01
N PRO A 61 9.07 -16.56 -18.29
CA PRO A 61 10.38 -16.07 -17.85
C PRO A 61 10.48 -16.08 -16.33
N ILE A 62 11.64 -16.49 -15.79
CA ILE A 62 11.88 -16.63 -14.35
C ILE A 62 13.13 -15.87 -13.87
N ASP A 63 13.54 -14.87 -14.62
CA ASP A 63 14.77 -14.07 -14.43
C ASP A 63 14.57 -12.85 -13.53
N VAL A 64 13.33 -12.55 -13.11
CA VAL A 64 13.00 -11.44 -12.20
C VAL A 64 12.61 -11.98 -10.83
N GLY A 65 13.47 -11.76 -9.83
CA GLY A 65 13.24 -12.16 -8.43
C GLY A 65 13.17 -13.68 -8.22
N ARG A 66 13.05 -14.09 -6.97
CA ARG A 66 12.77 -15.48 -6.63
C ARG A 66 11.35 -15.85 -7.01
N GLN A 67 11.19 -17.05 -7.58
CA GLN A 67 9.88 -17.52 -7.98
C GLN A 67 9.15 -18.17 -6.79
N LEU A 68 7.97 -17.66 -6.49
CA LEU A 68 7.19 -18.06 -5.33
C LEU A 68 6.00 -18.94 -5.75
N PHE A 69 5.86 -20.12 -5.11
CA PHE A 69 4.78 -21.09 -5.36
C PHE A 69 3.52 -20.77 -4.52
N VAL A 70 3.10 -19.50 -4.51
CA VAL A 70 1.92 -19.04 -3.78
C VAL A 70 0.60 -19.41 -4.47
N ASP A 71 0.68 -19.72 -5.75
CA ASP A 71 -0.42 -20.14 -6.64
C ASP A 71 0.10 -21.18 -7.63
N ASP A 72 -0.75 -21.63 -8.57
CA ASP A 72 -0.42 -22.65 -9.54
C ASP A 72 0.13 -22.07 -10.86
N PHE A 73 0.49 -20.79 -10.92
CA PHE A 73 1.01 -20.15 -12.13
C PHE A 73 2.25 -20.85 -12.71
N LEU A 74 3.11 -21.35 -11.84
CA LEU A 74 4.36 -22.05 -12.19
C LEU A 74 4.24 -23.58 -12.10
N ILE A 75 3.02 -24.10 -11.85
CA ILE A 75 2.81 -25.52 -11.58
C ILE A 75 1.81 -26.07 -12.59
N GLU A 76 2.28 -26.91 -13.49
CA GLU A 76 1.41 -27.63 -14.44
C GLU A 76 0.71 -28.81 -13.76
N ALA A 77 1.46 -29.60 -12.98
CA ALA A 77 0.93 -30.73 -12.22
C ALA A 77 1.74 -30.95 -10.94
N THR A 78 1.08 -31.41 -9.89
CA THR A 78 1.75 -31.76 -8.63
C THR A 78 0.95 -32.80 -7.84
N THR A 79 1.65 -33.67 -7.13
CA THR A 79 1.06 -34.54 -6.10
C THR A 79 1.23 -33.98 -4.70
N LEU A 80 1.93 -32.83 -4.56
CA LEU A 80 2.20 -32.18 -3.27
C LEU A 80 1.03 -31.30 -2.85
N LYS A 81 0.85 -31.18 -1.55
CA LYS A 81 -0.12 -30.26 -0.95
C LYS A 81 0.60 -29.00 -0.47
N ARG A 82 0.16 -27.82 -0.95
CA ARG A 82 0.65 -26.53 -0.46
C ARG A 82 0.16 -26.30 0.97
N THR A 83 1.07 -25.86 1.85
CA THR A 83 0.77 -25.43 3.20
C THR A 83 1.22 -23.99 3.37
N CYS A 84 0.30 -23.12 3.82
CA CYS A 84 0.60 -21.73 4.13
C CYS A 84 0.86 -21.58 5.63
N HIS A 85 2.00 -21.01 5.99
CA HIS A 85 2.34 -20.61 7.35
C HIS A 85 2.01 -19.13 7.51
N LEU A 86 1.33 -18.79 8.60
CA LEU A 86 0.98 -17.40 8.90
C LEU A 86 2.15 -16.69 9.58
N ALA A 87 2.20 -15.37 9.46
CA ALA A 87 3.11 -14.55 10.24
C ALA A 87 2.74 -14.60 11.74
N GLU A 88 3.75 -14.40 12.59
CA GLU A 88 3.59 -14.33 14.04
C GLU A 88 3.86 -12.90 14.50
N TYR A 89 3.13 -12.46 15.52
CA TYR A 89 3.43 -11.21 16.17
C TYR A 89 4.76 -11.29 16.93
N HIS A 90 5.60 -10.27 16.71
CA HIS A 90 6.82 -10.17 17.48
C HIS A 90 6.49 -10.05 18.98
N ARG A 91 7.25 -10.72 19.82
CA ARG A 91 7.00 -10.78 21.29
C ARG A 91 7.03 -9.41 21.96
N ASP A 92 7.80 -8.46 21.40
CA ASP A 92 8.00 -7.12 21.99
C ASP A 92 6.96 -6.11 21.46
N ASN A 93 5.90 -6.57 20.76
CA ASN A 93 4.80 -5.68 20.35
C ASN A 93 4.04 -5.11 21.58
N PRO A 94 3.60 -3.84 21.51
CA PRO A 94 3.77 -2.91 20.40
C PRO A 94 5.16 -2.27 20.39
N VAL A 95 5.83 -2.26 19.23
CA VAL A 95 7.18 -1.66 19.07
C VAL A 95 7.17 -0.13 19.08
N VAL A 96 6.01 0.50 18.87
CA VAL A 96 5.77 1.94 19.02
C VAL A 96 4.50 2.16 19.82
N THR A 97 4.55 3.04 20.82
CA THR A 97 3.39 3.44 21.65
C THR A 97 3.24 4.96 21.65
N TYR A 98 2.05 5.46 22.04
CA TYR A 98 1.79 6.89 22.18
C TYR A 98 2.35 7.41 23.54
N ASP A 99 3.61 7.74 23.59
CA ASP A 99 4.32 8.22 24.78
C ASP A 99 4.53 9.74 24.82
N LYS A 100 4.34 10.44 23.68
CA LYS A 100 4.55 11.88 23.58
C LYS A 100 3.25 12.68 23.79
N PRO A 101 3.32 13.94 24.29
CA PRO A 101 2.14 14.77 24.53
C PRO A 101 1.25 14.96 23.28
N TRP A 102 1.84 15.24 22.12
CA TRP A 102 1.12 15.45 20.85
C TRP A 102 0.44 14.21 20.31
N GLU A 103 0.91 13.01 20.68
CA GLU A 103 0.28 11.74 20.32
C GLU A 103 -0.98 11.46 21.13
N LYS A 104 -1.21 12.23 22.20
CA LYS A 104 -2.41 12.17 23.05
C LYS A 104 -3.46 13.20 22.69
N GLU A 105 -3.19 14.02 21.66
CA GLU A 105 -4.13 15.00 21.13
C GLU A 105 -5.23 14.35 20.29
N GLY A 106 -6.31 15.11 20.04
CA GLY A 106 -7.43 14.68 19.21
C GLY A 106 -8.49 13.89 19.97
N ARG A 107 -9.16 12.98 19.28
CA ARG A 107 -10.26 12.21 19.85
C ARG A 107 -9.79 11.08 20.78
N ALA A 108 -8.58 10.60 20.58
CA ALA A 108 -7.96 9.55 21.36
C ALA A 108 -6.44 9.60 21.20
N PRO A 109 -5.68 9.13 22.22
CA PRO A 109 -4.27 8.82 22.07
C PRO A 109 -4.05 7.85 20.91
N PHE A 110 -3.04 8.14 20.05
CA PHE A 110 -2.80 7.35 18.87
C PHE A 110 -1.34 7.43 18.41
N ALA A 111 -0.74 6.29 18.10
CA ALA A 111 0.53 6.17 17.41
C ALA A 111 0.48 4.88 16.59
N ALA A 112 0.17 4.96 15.31
CA ALA A 112 0.09 3.80 14.44
C ALA A 112 0.33 4.17 12.98
N VAL A 113 0.89 3.24 12.22
CA VAL A 113 1.12 3.33 10.79
C VAL A 113 -0.19 3.20 10.01
N PHE A 114 -0.97 4.20 9.97
CA PHE A 114 -2.29 4.21 9.35
C PHE A 114 -2.19 4.30 7.81
N SER A 115 -1.61 3.27 7.18
CA SER A 115 -1.13 3.17 5.79
C SER A 115 0.04 4.12 5.47
N ASP A 116 0.63 4.81 6.44
CA ASP A 116 1.71 5.77 6.19
C ASP A 116 2.90 5.10 5.50
N GLY A 117 3.85 4.58 6.19
CA GLY A 117 4.96 3.88 5.54
C GLY A 117 6.07 3.52 6.51
N VAL A 118 6.65 2.35 6.28
CA VAL A 118 7.88 1.92 6.95
C VAL A 118 8.86 1.47 5.90
N TRP A 119 10.06 2.06 5.90
CA TRP A 119 11.06 1.84 4.89
C TRP A 119 12.44 1.62 5.51
N TYR A 120 13.24 0.78 4.89
CA TYR A 120 14.67 0.75 5.11
C TYR A 120 15.35 1.63 4.05
N ASP A 121 16.13 2.60 4.49
CA ASP A 121 16.87 3.50 3.62
C ASP A 121 18.37 3.22 3.72
N PRO A 122 18.97 2.50 2.75
CA PRO A 122 20.40 2.19 2.76
C PRO A 122 21.28 3.39 2.38
N THR A 123 20.69 4.46 1.86
CA THR A 123 21.40 5.63 1.31
C THR A 123 21.08 6.92 2.09
N ASP A 124 20.56 6.78 3.31
CA ASP A 124 20.35 7.93 4.18
C ASP A 124 21.67 8.63 4.51
N PRO A 125 21.77 9.97 4.39
CA PRO A 125 22.95 10.73 4.78
C PRO A 125 23.38 10.53 6.24
N ASP A 126 22.42 10.28 7.14
CA ASP A 126 22.68 10.03 8.57
C ASP A 126 23.03 8.56 8.87
N GLY A 127 23.17 7.75 7.84
CA GLY A 127 23.48 6.32 7.90
C GLY A 127 22.26 5.43 7.61
N PRO A 128 22.52 4.20 7.09
CA PRO A 128 21.47 3.25 6.77
C PRO A 128 20.56 2.96 7.96
N GLY A 129 19.25 2.96 7.76
CA GLY A 129 18.31 2.70 8.86
C GLY A 129 16.84 2.60 8.44
N PHE A 130 16.05 2.16 9.39
CA PHE A 130 14.60 2.11 9.24
C PHE A 130 13.97 3.45 9.58
N LYS A 131 12.97 3.82 8.80
CA LYS A 131 12.17 5.04 8.97
C LYS A 131 10.70 4.68 8.94
N MET A 132 9.97 5.20 9.90
CA MET A 132 8.53 5.02 10.03
C MET A 132 7.85 6.38 10.04
N TRP A 133 6.84 6.54 9.21
CA TRP A 133 5.86 7.62 9.33
C TRP A 133 4.58 7.04 9.90
N TYR A 134 3.97 7.76 10.82
CA TYR A 134 2.78 7.28 11.51
C TYR A 134 1.85 8.44 11.90
N LEU A 135 0.59 8.11 12.10
CA LEU A 135 -0.40 9.05 12.62
C LEU A 135 -0.17 9.24 14.12
N GLY A 136 0.23 10.45 14.53
CA GLY A 136 0.42 10.84 15.93
C GLY A 136 -0.76 11.68 16.42
N GLY A 137 -1.51 11.15 17.43
CA GLY A 137 -2.81 11.70 17.83
C GLY A 137 -3.90 11.45 16.77
N TYR A 138 -5.06 10.97 17.17
CA TYR A 138 -6.08 10.54 16.21
C TYR A 138 -6.55 11.68 15.30
N LEU A 139 -6.30 11.55 14.00
CA LEU A 139 -6.56 12.51 12.91
C LEU A 139 -5.77 13.83 13.05
N LYS A 140 -4.60 13.86 13.70
CA LYS A 140 -3.88 15.12 14.00
C LYS A 140 -2.72 15.43 13.07
N GLY A 141 -1.79 14.51 12.89
CA GLY A 141 -0.60 14.82 12.13
C GLY A 141 0.24 13.60 11.78
N THR A 142 1.28 13.83 11.00
CA THR A 142 2.27 12.83 10.64
C THR A 142 3.51 13.02 11.48
N CYS A 143 3.88 11.98 12.23
CA CYS A 143 5.10 11.88 13.02
C CYS A 143 6.09 10.94 12.33
N ARG A 144 7.39 11.06 12.68
CA ARG A 144 8.46 10.18 12.20
C ARG A 144 9.17 9.50 13.36
N ALA A 145 9.50 8.23 13.19
CA ALA A 145 10.41 7.48 14.06
C ALA A 145 11.50 6.82 13.24
N THR A 146 12.63 6.50 13.87
CA THR A 146 13.79 5.85 13.27
C THR A 146 14.20 4.63 14.07
N SER A 147 14.85 3.67 13.43
CA SER A 147 15.37 2.46 14.07
C SER A 147 16.57 1.92 13.30
N SER A 148 17.52 1.32 14.01
CA SER A 148 18.65 0.61 13.41
C SER A 148 18.32 -0.86 13.06
N ASP A 149 17.31 -1.45 13.71
CA ASP A 149 16.98 -2.88 13.62
C ASP A 149 15.51 -3.17 13.23
N GLY A 150 14.68 -2.11 13.11
CA GLY A 150 13.26 -2.23 12.81
C GLY A 150 12.38 -2.67 13.98
N LEU A 151 12.95 -2.84 15.17
CA LEU A 151 12.25 -3.26 16.39
C LEU A 151 12.31 -2.21 17.49
N HIS A 152 13.46 -1.60 17.69
CA HIS A 152 13.67 -0.54 18.69
C HIS A 152 13.58 0.82 18.00
N TRP A 153 12.49 1.54 18.26
CA TRP A 153 12.16 2.79 17.57
C TRP A 153 12.39 4.01 18.46
N GLU A 154 13.09 4.98 17.92
CA GLU A 154 13.32 6.28 18.52
C GLU A 154 12.47 7.35 17.85
N LYS A 155 12.08 8.37 18.60
CA LYS A 155 11.30 9.54 18.16
C LYS A 155 12.16 10.79 18.33
N PRO A 156 13.18 11.00 17.47
CA PRO A 156 14.09 12.13 17.60
C PRO A 156 13.34 13.46 17.43
N PRO A 157 13.72 14.51 18.17
CA PRO A 157 13.16 15.83 17.96
C PRO A 157 13.58 16.37 16.60
N LEU A 158 12.64 16.96 15.87
CA LEU A 158 12.84 17.57 14.56
C LEU A 158 12.75 19.10 14.67
N ASP A 159 13.18 19.79 13.61
CA ASP A 159 13.14 21.26 13.50
C ASP A 159 11.84 21.80 12.91
N VAL A 160 11.04 20.95 12.23
CA VAL A 160 9.73 21.32 11.66
C VAL A 160 8.78 21.85 12.72
N GLU A 161 8.72 21.19 13.86
CA GLU A 161 8.05 21.67 15.06
C GLU A 161 8.96 21.36 16.26
N LYS A 162 9.63 22.41 16.74
CA LYS A 162 10.73 22.30 17.71
C LYS A 162 10.37 21.42 18.92
N GLY A 163 11.22 20.43 19.17
CA GLY A 163 11.10 19.53 20.31
C GLY A 163 10.12 18.38 20.11
N THR A 164 9.55 18.25 18.91
CA THR A 164 8.66 17.14 18.53
C THR A 164 9.24 16.31 17.39
N ASN A 165 8.67 15.14 17.13
CA ASN A 165 8.97 14.33 15.95
C ASN A 165 7.90 14.47 14.86
N ILE A 166 7.15 15.58 14.87
CA ILE A 166 6.11 15.88 13.89
C ILE A 166 6.76 16.37 12.61
N THR A 167 6.43 15.75 11.48
CA THR A 167 6.87 16.18 10.15
C THR A 167 5.83 17.02 9.42
N MET A 168 4.55 16.84 9.75
CA MET A 168 3.47 17.65 9.20
C MET A 168 2.26 17.64 10.14
N ARG A 169 1.79 18.85 10.53
CA ARG A 169 0.59 19.01 11.38
C ARG A 169 -0.61 19.40 10.51
N HIS A 170 -1.55 18.48 10.37
CA HIS A 170 -2.79 18.72 9.63
C HIS A 170 -3.85 17.69 10.02
N TYR A 171 -5.11 18.04 9.79
CA TYR A 171 -6.21 17.09 9.96
C TYR A 171 -6.24 16.13 8.77
N ARG A 172 -6.01 14.86 9.02
CA ARG A 172 -5.98 13.81 8.00
C ARG A 172 -6.60 12.50 8.48
N ASP A 173 -6.99 11.66 7.54
CA ASP A 173 -7.24 10.24 7.75
C ASP A 173 -6.00 9.43 7.32
N SER A 174 -6.10 8.55 6.34
CA SER A 174 -4.96 7.79 5.85
C SER A 174 -3.96 8.66 5.10
N SER A 175 -2.73 8.20 5.08
CA SER A 175 -1.66 8.72 4.26
C SER A 175 -0.86 7.55 3.71
N THR A 176 -0.10 7.78 2.65
CA THR A 176 0.95 6.86 2.20
C THR A 176 2.23 7.67 2.04
N VAL A 177 3.28 7.28 2.74
CA VAL A 177 4.62 7.79 2.53
C VAL A 177 5.42 6.73 1.81
N TRP A 178 5.95 7.09 0.64
CA TRP A 178 6.72 6.19 -0.21
C TRP A 178 8.14 6.68 -0.39
N LEU A 179 9.12 5.82 -0.12
CA LEU A 179 10.51 6.04 -0.48
C LEU A 179 10.72 5.55 -1.91
N ASP A 180 10.89 6.49 -2.83
CA ASP A 180 11.04 6.19 -4.26
C ASP A 180 12.52 6.11 -4.64
N HIS A 181 13.07 4.90 -4.63
CA HIS A 181 14.46 4.65 -5.02
C HIS A 181 14.72 4.87 -6.52
N ALA A 182 13.68 4.95 -7.35
CA ALA A 182 13.80 5.18 -8.79
C ALA A 182 13.72 6.66 -9.17
N GLU A 183 13.38 7.55 -8.22
CA GLU A 183 13.29 8.99 -8.49
C GLU A 183 14.66 9.60 -8.74
N ALA A 184 14.81 10.28 -9.88
CA ALA A 184 16.04 10.92 -10.29
C ALA A 184 16.27 12.29 -9.62
N ASP A 185 15.18 12.98 -9.26
CA ASP A 185 15.22 14.26 -8.56
C ASP A 185 15.31 14.02 -7.04
N PRO A 186 16.46 14.29 -6.39
CA PRO A 186 16.62 14.04 -4.96
C PRO A 186 15.64 14.84 -4.09
N THR A 187 15.12 15.97 -4.58
CA THR A 187 14.13 16.78 -3.85
C THR A 187 12.75 16.11 -3.79
N ARG A 188 12.50 15.07 -4.60
CA ARG A 188 11.25 14.33 -4.73
C ARG A 188 11.37 12.87 -4.25
N ARG A 189 12.49 12.52 -3.65
CA ARG A 189 12.80 11.14 -3.22
C ARG A 189 11.74 10.51 -2.34
N TYR A 190 11.17 11.27 -1.41
CA TYR A 190 10.03 10.83 -0.61
C TYR A 190 8.75 11.48 -1.14
N LYS A 191 7.69 10.68 -1.25
CA LYS A 191 6.37 11.11 -1.70
C LYS A 191 5.35 10.82 -0.62
N MET A 192 4.60 11.83 -0.18
CA MET A 192 3.51 11.68 0.76
C MET A 192 2.18 11.96 0.05
N PHE A 193 1.35 10.94 -0.05
CA PHE A 193 -0.04 11.06 -0.49
C PHE A 193 -0.93 11.10 0.75
N THR A 194 -1.39 12.26 1.14
CA THR A 194 -2.18 12.42 2.37
C THR A 194 -3.61 12.84 2.08
N THR A 195 -4.57 12.24 2.80
CA THR A 195 -5.98 12.63 2.67
C THR A 195 -6.23 13.93 3.39
N LEU A 196 -6.87 14.87 2.71
CA LEU A 196 -7.34 16.15 3.23
C LEU A 196 -8.85 16.16 3.28
N SER A 197 -9.43 16.72 4.35
CA SER A 197 -10.87 16.88 4.52
C SER A 197 -11.29 18.34 4.41
N LYS A 198 -11.14 18.91 3.21
CA LYS A 198 -11.67 20.23 2.87
C LYS A 198 -12.62 20.06 1.69
N ASP A 199 -13.90 20.41 1.88
CA ASP A 199 -14.95 20.21 0.87
C ASP A 199 -15.11 18.76 0.37
N GLY A 200 -14.99 17.81 1.28
CA GLY A 200 -14.88 16.36 1.03
C GLY A 200 -13.43 15.88 1.04
N TRP A 201 -13.24 14.57 1.01
CA TRP A 201 -11.92 13.98 1.02
C TRP A 201 -11.23 14.12 -0.35
N ARG A 202 -9.96 14.49 -0.32
CA ARG A 202 -9.05 14.56 -1.47
C ARG A 202 -7.68 14.05 -1.07
N LEU A 203 -6.86 13.61 -2.02
CA LEU A 203 -5.43 13.40 -1.81
C LEU A 203 -4.66 14.66 -2.15
N ALA A 204 -3.65 14.98 -1.35
CA ALA A 204 -2.59 15.91 -1.69
C ALA A 204 -1.27 15.14 -1.80
N LEU A 205 -0.49 15.42 -2.84
CA LEU A 205 0.85 14.89 -3.02
C LEU A 205 1.86 15.94 -2.60
N HIS A 206 2.69 15.56 -1.64
CA HIS A 206 3.87 16.32 -1.19
C HIS A 206 5.13 15.52 -1.50
N CYS A 207 6.24 16.20 -1.79
CA CYS A 207 7.55 15.58 -1.93
C CYS A 207 8.52 16.12 -0.89
N SER A 208 9.56 15.35 -0.62
CA SER A 208 10.61 15.69 0.33
C SER A 208 11.93 15.02 -0.06
N PRO A 209 13.10 15.67 0.17
CA PRO A 209 14.40 15.05 0.01
C PRO A 209 14.76 14.09 1.14
N ASP A 210 14.18 14.28 2.35
CA ASP A 210 14.60 13.64 3.60
C ASP A 210 13.44 12.95 4.36
N GLY A 211 12.19 13.15 3.89
CA GLY A 211 10.99 12.63 4.55
C GLY A 211 10.62 13.40 5.82
N ILE A 212 11.22 14.56 6.07
CA ILE A 212 10.97 15.47 7.18
C ILE A 212 10.38 16.78 6.68
N HIS A 213 11.07 17.43 5.72
CA HIS A 213 10.70 18.73 5.15
C HIS A 213 9.87 18.53 3.89
N TRP A 214 8.57 18.65 4.04
CA TRP A 214 7.62 18.41 2.97
C TRP A 214 7.30 19.69 2.19
N SER A 215 7.27 19.58 0.88
CA SER A 215 6.83 20.66 -0.02
C SER A 215 5.39 21.07 0.25
N LYS A 216 4.96 22.23 -0.27
CA LYS A 216 3.53 22.50 -0.50
C LYS A 216 2.97 21.41 -1.42
N PRO A 217 1.63 21.18 -1.43
CA PRO A 217 1.04 20.22 -2.35
C PRO A 217 1.45 20.49 -3.79
N LEU A 218 2.07 19.51 -4.45
CA LEU A 218 2.40 19.58 -5.89
C LEU A 218 1.16 19.32 -6.74
N ALA A 219 0.26 18.49 -6.24
CA ALA A 219 -1.01 18.18 -6.88
C ALA A 219 -2.07 17.80 -5.84
N VAL A 220 -3.34 18.02 -6.18
CA VAL A 220 -4.50 17.64 -5.37
C VAL A 220 -5.50 16.91 -6.25
N SER A 221 -5.96 15.76 -5.78
CA SER A 221 -6.85 14.89 -6.54
C SER A 221 -8.28 15.41 -6.65
N PRO A 222 -9.10 14.87 -7.54
CA PRO A 222 -10.56 14.94 -7.44
C PRO A 222 -11.05 14.37 -6.10
N LYS A 223 -12.37 14.44 -5.83
CA LYS A 223 -12.98 13.86 -4.63
C LYS A 223 -12.80 12.34 -4.58
N ILE A 224 -12.45 11.84 -3.40
CA ILE A 224 -12.20 10.42 -3.10
C ILE A 224 -12.90 10.01 -1.81
N GLY A 225 -12.69 8.77 -1.37
CA GLY A 225 -13.03 8.34 -0.01
C GLY A 225 -11.85 8.50 0.98
N ASP A 226 -12.15 8.53 2.25
CA ASP A 226 -11.24 8.79 3.37
C ASP A 226 -10.02 7.82 3.45
N ARG A 227 -10.20 6.57 3.09
CA ARG A 227 -9.17 5.51 3.15
C ARG A 227 -8.59 5.19 1.77
N THR A 228 -8.27 6.20 0.97
CA THR A 228 -7.55 6.05 -0.29
C THR A 228 -6.05 5.97 -0.04
N THR A 229 -5.38 5.02 -0.67
CA THR A 229 -3.94 4.76 -0.55
C THR A 229 -3.28 4.66 -1.91
N VAL A 230 -1.96 4.78 -1.97
CA VAL A 230 -1.18 4.76 -3.21
C VAL A 230 0.03 3.85 -3.03
N PHE A 231 0.39 3.12 -4.07
CA PHE A 231 1.61 2.31 -4.09
C PHE A 231 2.25 2.30 -5.49
N TYR A 232 3.51 1.94 -5.56
CA TYR A 232 4.24 1.80 -6.81
C TYR A 232 4.32 0.33 -7.24
N ASN A 233 4.02 0.06 -8.49
CA ASN A 233 4.23 -1.25 -9.13
C ASN A 233 5.48 -1.20 -10.01
N PRO A 234 6.63 -1.72 -9.55
CA PRO A 234 7.90 -1.64 -10.27
C PRO A 234 7.93 -2.51 -11.53
N PHE A 235 7.13 -3.59 -11.59
CA PHE A 235 7.05 -4.48 -12.76
C PHE A 235 6.42 -3.81 -13.97
N ARG A 236 5.53 -2.84 -13.73
CA ARG A 236 4.87 -2.04 -14.75
C ARG A 236 5.34 -0.59 -14.79
N LYS A 237 6.15 -0.19 -13.81
CA LYS A 237 6.65 1.18 -13.63
C LYS A 237 5.51 2.21 -13.55
N VAL A 238 4.50 1.91 -12.76
CA VAL A 238 3.33 2.77 -12.56
C VAL A 238 2.99 2.96 -11.09
N TRP A 239 2.54 4.14 -10.75
CA TRP A 239 1.84 4.44 -9.51
C TRP A 239 0.40 3.94 -9.62
N VAL A 240 -0.10 3.36 -8.54
CA VAL A 240 -1.47 2.82 -8.46
C VAL A 240 -2.18 3.47 -7.30
N TRP A 241 -3.32 4.10 -7.58
CA TRP A 241 -4.23 4.64 -6.59
C TRP A 241 -5.31 3.61 -6.26
N SER A 242 -5.32 3.17 -5.02
CA SER A 242 -6.37 2.32 -4.44
C SER A 242 -7.48 3.24 -3.92
N LEU A 243 -8.36 3.67 -4.81
CA LEU A 243 -9.39 4.66 -4.53
C LEU A 243 -10.52 4.04 -3.71
N ARG A 244 -10.77 4.55 -2.50
CA ARG A 244 -11.89 4.08 -1.68
C ARG A 244 -13.20 4.58 -2.27
N ILE A 245 -14.08 3.63 -2.57
CA ILE A 245 -15.45 3.88 -3.02
C ILE A 245 -16.47 3.15 -2.13
N SER A 246 -17.74 3.51 -2.29
CA SER A 246 -18.87 2.70 -1.80
C SER A 246 -19.63 2.20 -3.02
N TYR A 247 -19.96 0.90 -3.04
CA TYR A 247 -20.66 0.29 -4.16
C TYR A 247 -21.85 -0.51 -3.65
N SER A 248 -22.98 -0.40 -4.34
CA SER A 248 -24.22 -1.10 -3.97
C SER A 248 -24.00 -2.63 -3.89
N GLY A 249 -24.58 -3.29 -2.91
CA GLY A 249 -24.45 -4.74 -2.71
C GLY A 249 -23.15 -5.21 -2.05
N VAL A 250 -22.04 -4.47 -2.13
CA VAL A 250 -20.75 -4.88 -1.53
C VAL A 250 -20.25 -3.95 -0.43
N GLY A 251 -20.77 -2.71 -0.35
CA GLY A 251 -20.36 -1.72 0.63
C GLY A 251 -19.03 -1.04 0.25
N ARG A 252 -18.06 -0.98 1.19
CA ARG A 252 -16.72 -0.42 0.92
C ARG A 252 -15.97 -1.29 -0.08
N ALA A 253 -15.42 -0.65 -1.12
CA ALA A 253 -14.71 -1.28 -2.22
C ALA A 253 -13.59 -0.36 -2.73
N ARG A 254 -12.88 -0.79 -3.76
CA ARG A 254 -11.81 -0.05 -4.41
C ARG A 254 -12.11 0.17 -5.89
N ALA A 255 -11.81 1.38 -6.37
CA ALA A 255 -11.57 1.62 -7.76
C ALA A 255 -10.06 1.74 -8.00
N TYR A 256 -9.64 1.37 -9.19
CA TYR A 256 -8.26 1.37 -9.66
C TYR A 256 -8.00 2.59 -10.53
N ARG A 257 -6.88 3.24 -10.31
CA ARG A 257 -6.28 4.25 -11.17
C ARG A 257 -4.79 3.97 -11.24
N GLU A 258 -4.17 4.10 -12.41
CA GLU A 258 -2.72 4.03 -12.55
C GLU A 258 -2.19 5.14 -13.43
N HIS A 259 -0.94 5.53 -13.20
CA HIS A 259 -0.20 6.47 -14.03
C HIS A 259 1.32 6.27 -13.84
N ALA A 260 2.11 6.55 -14.88
CA ALA A 260 3.56 6.44 -14.80
C ALA A 260 4.19 7.54 -13.92
N ASP A 261 3.65 8.76 -13.99
CA ASP A 261 4.08 9.89 -13.15
C ASP A 261 3.14 10.09 -11.97
N ALA A 262 3.71 10.31 -10.78
CA ALA A 262 2.97 10.48 -9.54
C ALA A 262 2.19 11.80 -9.48
N VAL A 263 2.70 12.88 -10.08
CA VAL A 263 2.07 14.21 -10.05
C VAL A 263 0.93 14.28 -11.06
N GLU A 264 1.20 13.89 -12.32
CA GLU A 264 0.18 13.85 -13.38
C GLU A 264 -0.93 12.86 -13.04
N GLY A 265 -0.58 11.73 -12.42
CA GLY A 265 -1.51 10.71 -11.96
C GLY A 265 -2.50 11.19 -10.90
N MET A 266 -2.26 12.33 -10.24
CA MET A 266 -3.20 12.94 -9.28
C MET A 266 -4.42 13.59 -9.94
N THR A 267 -4.42 13.73 -11.27
CA THR A 267 -5.56 14.29 -12.01
C THR A 267 -6.23 13.18 -12.82
N TRP A 268 -7.55 13.02 -12.67
CA TRP A 268 -8.33 12.04 -13.41
C TRP A 268 -9.81 12.43 -13.52
N GLU A 269 -10.48 11.87 -14.51
CA GLU A 269 -11.93 11.84 -14.63
C GLU A 269 -12.48 10.45 -14.23
N GLN A 270 -13.79 10.33 -14.13
CA GLN A 270 -14.44 9.03 -13.80
C GLN A 270 -14.06 7.91 -14.79
N LYS A 271 -13.92 8.26 -16.08
CA LYS A 271 -13.53 7.32 -17.15
C LYS A 271 -12.11 6.74 -16.98
N ASP A 272 -11.24 7.42 -16.22
CA ASP A 272 -9.84 7.01 -15.98
C ASP A 272 -9.73 6.02 -14.83
N THR A 273 -10.83 5.73 -14.14
CA THR A 273 -10.88 4.77 -13.02
C THR A 273 -11.62 3.51 -13.44
N ALA A 274 -11.27 2.37 -12.85
CA ALA A 274 -11.93 1.09 -13.06
C ALA A 274 -12.45 0.51 -11.74
N LEU A 275 -13.62 -0.11 -11.74
CA LEU A 275 -14.07 -0.92 -10.61
C LEU A 275 -13.05 -2.06 -10.38
N TRP A 276 -12.64 -2.26 -9.14
CA TRP A 276 -11.49 -3.12 -8.88
C TRP A 276 -11.77 -4.21 -7.83
N LEU A 277 -11.54 -3.90 -6.57
CA LEU A 277 -11.55 -4.87 -5.48
C LEU A 277 -12.71 -4.63 -4.51
N CYS A 278 -13.26 -5.71 -3.99
CA CYS A 278 -14.18 -5.70 -2.86
C CYS A 278 -13.97 -6.96 -2.00
N ALA A 279 -14.56 -6.99 -0.82
CA ALA A 279 -14.69 -8.22 -0.06
C ALA A 279 -15.67 -9.17 -0.77
N ASP A 280 -15.35 -10.46 -0.78
CA ASP A 280 -16.13 -11.49 -1.44
C ASP A 280 -16.74 -12.49 -0.43
N LYS A 281 -17.52 -13.46 -0.92
CA LYS A 281 -18.23 -14.43 -0.09
C LYS A 281 -17.35 -15.40 0.72
N LEU A 282 -16.04 -15.46 0.39
CA LEU A 282 -15.08 -16.30 1.11
C LEU A 282 -14.37 -15.53 2.23
N ASP A 283 -14.57 -14.22 2.33
CA ASP A 283 -13.97 -13.42 3.40
C ASP A 283 -14.62 -13.71 4.75
N PRO A 284 -13.84 -13.73 5.85
CA PRO A 284 -14.32 -14.09 7.17
C PRO A 284 -15.35 -13.08 7.68
N HIS A 285 -16.42 -13.59 8.29
CA HIS A 285 -17.40 -12.82 9.02
C HIS A 285 -16.97 -12.59 10.47
N HIS A 286 -17.54 -11.59 11.11
CA HIS A 286 -17.34 -11.33 12.53
C HIS A 286 -17.93 -12.49 13.36
N PRO A 287 -17.19 -13.12 14.29
CA PRO A 287 -17.67 -14.28 15.05
C PRO A 287 -18.97 -14.00 15.83
N LYS A 288 -19.12 -12.79 16.38
CA LYS A 288 -20.31 -12.38 17.16
C LYS A 288 -21.39 -11.69 16.34
N PHE A 289 -21.12 -11.31 15.09
CA PHE A 289 -22.04 -10.60 14.19
C PHE A 289 -22.01 -11.20 12.78
N PRO A 290 -22.29 -12.51 12.63
CA PRO A 290 -22.12 -13.20 11.34
C PRO A 290 -23.05 -12.68 10.25
N GLN A 291 -24.13 -11.97 10.61
CA GLN A 291 -25.07 -11.34 9.69
C GLN A 291 -24.50 -10.07 9.03
N VAL A 292 -23.40 -9.51 9.54
CA VAL A 292 -22.74 -8.35 8.93
C VAL A 292 -21.86 -8.83 7.80
N ALA A 293 -22.17 -8.42 6.58
CA ALA A 293 -21.36 -8.76 5.43
C ALA A 293 -19.99 -8.08 5.47
N PRO A 294 -18.89 -8.80 5.22
CA PRO A 294 -17.55 -8.23 5.15
C PRO A 294 -17.43 -7.14 4.08
N GLN A 295 -16.57 -6.14 4.31
CA GLN A 295 -16.30 -5.06 3.37
C GLN A 295 -14.78 -4.85 3.27
N LEU A 296 -14.29 -4.40 2.10
CA LEU A 296 -12.89 -4.07 1.93
C LEU A 296 -12.60 -2.66 2.49
N TYR A 297 -12.07 -2.62 3.71
CA TYR A 297 -11.83 -1.38 4.44
C TYR A 297 -10.65 -0.60 3.87
N ASN A 298 -9.53 -1.29 3.64
CA ASN A 298 -8.34 -0.73 3.01
C ASN A 298 -7.66 -1.78 2.13
N PHE A 299 -6.80 -1.31 1.22
CA PHE A 299 -5.94 -2.15 0.41
C PHE A 299 -4.63 -1.44 0.13
N ASP A 300 -3.54 -2.01 0.62
CA ASP A 300 -2.17 -1.63 0.31
C ASP A 300 -1.51 -2.75 -0.46
N ALA A 301 -0.53 -2.41 -1.32
CA ALA A 301 0.25 -3.41 -2.00
C ALA A 301 1.73 -3.00 -2.12
N VAL A 302 2.59 -4.00 -2.22
CA VAL A 302 4.03 -3.83 -2.36
C VAL A 302 4.60 -4.96 -3.22
N ALA A 303 5.63 -4.67 -4.01
CA ALA A 303 6.36 -5.70 -4.72
C ALA A 303 7.24 -6.51 -3.75
N TYR A 304 7.22 -7.81 -3.92
CA TYR A 304 8.14 -8.72 -3.25
C TYR A 304 8.55 -9.82 -4.21
N GLU A 305 9.85 -9.96 -4.43
CA GLU A 305 10.43 -10.91 -5.38
C GLU A 305 9.80 -10.76 -6.78
N SER A 306 9.13 -11.78 -7.27
CA SER A 306 8.53 -11.84 -8.60
C SER A 306 7.04 -11.52 -8.65
N LEU A 307 6.45 -10.91 -7.61
CA LEU A 307 5.02 -10.61 -7.59
C LEU A 307 4.68 -9.41 -6.68
N MET A 308 3.42 -8.96 -6.77
CA MET A 308 2.85 -7.99 -5.85
C MET A 308 2.15 -8.72 -4.70
N LEU A 309 2.49 -8.35 -3.46
CA LEU A 309 1.73 -8.70 -2.26
C LEU A 309 0.63 -7.67 -2.05
N GLY A 310 -0.61 -8.12 -1.83
CA GLY A 310 -1.75 -7.29 -1.48
C GLY A 310 -2.18 -7.53 -0.03
N LEU A 311 -2.31 -6.46 0.73
CA LEU A 311 -2.75 -6.44 2.12
C LEU A 311 -4.20 -5.97 2.17
N PHE A 312 -5.13 -6.92 2.31
CA PHE A 312 -6.58 -6.70 2.30
C PHE A 312 -7.07 -6.48 3.74
N ALA A 313 -7.30 -5.25 4.15
CA ALA A 313 -7.96 -4.98 5.43
C ALA A 313 -9.46 -5.23 5.30
N ILE A 314 -9.93 -6.31 5.88
CA ILE A 314 -11.33 -6.74 5.83
C ILE A 314 -12.08 -6.26 7.06
N HIS A 315 -13.05 -5.37 6.85
CA HIS A 315 -13.99 -4.93 7.87
C HIS A 315 -15.10 -5.96 8.04
N GLN A 316 -15.11 -6.61 9.18
CA GLN A 316 -16.09 -7.64 9.53
C GLN A 316 -17.30 -7.07 10.31
N GLY A 317 -17.26 -5.79 10.64
CA GLY A 317 -18.31 -5.16 11.43
C GLY A 317 -18.01 -5.09 12.93
N PRO A 318 -19.00 -4.75 13.75
CA PRO A 318 -20.26 -4.15 13.32
C PRO A 318 -20.09 -2.71 12.82
N PRO A 319 -21.14 -2.05 12.30
CA PRO A 319 -21.10 -0.64 11.92
C PRO A 319 -20.73 0.28 13.09
N ASN A 320 -20.10 1.42 12.81
CA ASN A 320 -19.62 2.36 13.83
C ASN A 320 -20.70 2.78 14.85
N SER A 321 -21.95 2.98 14.41
CA SER A 321 -23.07 3.32 15.30
C SER A 321 -23.39 2.19 16.28
N GLN A 322 -23.30 0.96 15.84
CA GLN A 322 -23.49 -0.21 16.70
C GLN A 322 -22.31 -0.42 17.65
N CYS A 323 -21.08 -0.19 17.17
CA CYS A 323 -19.89 -0.19 18.03
C CYS A 323 -20.02 0.81 19.17
N ALA A 324 -20.40 2.05 18.87
CA ALA A 324 -20.60 3.11 19.88
C ALA A 324 -21.66 2.73 20.92
N ARG A 325 -22.80 2.18 20.47
CA ARG A 325 -23.89 1.73 21.36
C ARG A 325 -23.48 0.58 22.28
N LEU A 326 -22.74 -0.40 21.74
CA LEU A 326 -22.32 -1.59 22.47
C LEU A 326 -20.99 -1.41 23.21
N LYS A 327 -20.32 -0.26 23.05
CA LYS A 327 -18.96 0.03 23.58
C LYS A 327 -17.93 -1.04 23.21
N ILE A 328 -17.97 -1.48 21.95
CA ILE A 328 -17.02 -2.44 21.38
C ILE A 328 -16.31 -1.85 20.18
N GLN A 329 -15.19 -2.45 19.81
CA GLN A 329 -14.47 -2.06 18.59
C GLN A 329 -15.09 -2.69 17.34
N LYS A 330 -14.96 -2.00 16.20
CA LYS A 330 -15.14 -2.64 14.92
C LYS A 330 -13.99 -3.59 14.65
N ARG A 331 -14.26 -4.74 14.04
CA ARG A 331 -13.26 -5.72 13.71
C ARG A 331 -12.74 -5.51 12.28
N ASN A 332 -11.45 -5.20 12.16
CA ASN A 332 -10.71 -5.20 10.91
C ASN A 332 -9.47 -6.06 11.06
N GLU A 333 -9.28 -6.99 10.14
CA GLU A 333 -8.10 -7.85 10.07
C GLU A 333 -7.51 -7.80 8.67
N VAL A 334 -6.20 -8.07 8.53
CA VAL A 334 -5.51 -8.05 7.25
C VAL A 334 -5.34 -9.47 6.72
N LEU A 335 -5.78 -9.70 5.48
CA LEU A 335 -5.59 -10.93 4.73
C LEU A 335 -4.60 -10.67 3.59
N LEU A 336 -3.89 -11.71 3.14
CA LEU A 336 -2.98 -11.62 2.00
C LEU A 336 -3.65 -11.98 0.68
N GLY A 337 -3.16 -11.34 -0.39
CA GLY A 337 -3.37 -11.72 -1.76
C GLY A 337 -2.11 -11.55 -2.58
N PHE A 338 -2.04 -12.20 -3.73
CA PHE A 338 -0.88 -12.23 -4.61
C PHE A 338 -1.30 -11.84 -6.02
N SER A 339 -0.49 -11.03 -6.70
CA SER A 339 -0.75 -10.65 -8.08
C SER A 339 0.51 -10.71 -8.93
N ARG A 340 0.37 -11.24 -10.17
CA ARG A 340 1.44 -11.34 -11.15
C ARG A 340 1.29 -10.34 -12.30
N ASP A 341 0.18 -9.61 -12.35
CA ASP A 341 -0.09 -8.54 -13.32
C ASP A 341 -0.33 -7.17 -12.68
N GLY A 342 -0.42 -7.12 -11.34
CA GLY A 342 -0.63 -5.89 -10.57
C GLY A 342 -2.10 -5.45 -10.47
N PHE A 343 -3.03 -6.16 -11.11
CA PHE A 343 -4.46 -5.84 -11.07
C PHE A 343 -5.29 -6.99 -10.50
N HIS A 344 -5.10 -8.23 -10.97
CA HIS A 344 -5.84 -9.39 -10.50
C HIS A 344 -5.10 -10.02 -9.30
N PHE A 345 -5.75 -10.00 -8.14
CA PHE A 345 -5.21 -10.56 -6.90
C PHE A 345 -5.86 -11.90 -6.57
N HIS A 346 -5.04 -12.95 -6.53
CA HIS A 346 -5.43 -14.27 -6.04
C HIS A 346 -5.31 -14.31 -4.52
N ARG A 347 -6.34 -14.78 -3.83
CA ARG A 347 -6.37 -14.93 -2.38
C ARG A 347 -6.67 -16.39 -2.00
N PRO A 348 -5.66 -17.28 -2.07
CA PRO A 348 -5.85 -18.71 -1.85
C PRO A 348 -6.13 -19.07 -0.40
N ASP A 349 -5.62 -18.29 0.54
CA ASP A 349 -5.85 -18.45 1.98
C ASP A 349 -6.69 -17.27 2.49
N ARG A 350 -7.79 -17.57 3.18
CA ARG A 350 -8.70 -16.56 3.73
C ARG A 350 -8.57 -16.43 5.25
N ARG A 351 -7.57 -17.09 5.83
CA ARG A 351 -7.24 -16.87 7.24
C ARG A 351 -6.63 -15.48 7.41
N ARG A 352 -6.84 -14.91 8.59
CA ARG A 352 -6.21 -13.65 8.96
C ARG A 352 -4.68 -13.80 8.96
N PHE A 353 -4.02 -13.01 8.13
CA PHE A 353 -2.57 -12.90 8.12
C PHE A 353 -2.10 -12.05 9.30
N ILE A 354 -2.79 -10.92 9.54
CA ILE A 354 -2.59 -10.07 10.71
C ILE A 354 -3.95 -9.93 11.39
N GLY A 355 -4.10 -10.54 12.55
CA GLY A 355 -5.36 -10.65 13.27
C GLY A 355 -5.44 -9.71 14.47
N VAL A 356 -6.65 -9.54 14.99
CA VAL A 356 -6.92 -8.78 16.19
C VAL A 356 -6.99 -9.68 17.42
N THR A 357 -6.71 -9.08 18.59
CA THR A 357 -6.98 -9.68 19.90
C THR A 357 -8.29 -9.12 20.41
N GLU A 358 -9.19 -9.98 20.91
CA GLU A 358 -10.47 -9.54 21.48
C GLU A 358 -10.40 -9.25 23.00
N THR A 359 -9.20 -9.16 23.54
CA THR A 359 -8.97 -8.78 24.94
C THR A 359 -8.97 -7.25 25.05
N ASP A 360 -9.82 -6.71 25.91
CA ASP A 360 -9.89 -5.28 26.16
C ASP A 360 -8.53 -4.74 26.67
N GLY A 361 -8.10 -3.62 26.11
CA GLY A 361 -6.81 -3.01 26.40
C GLY A 361 -5.61 -3.61 25.65
N ALA A 362 -5.79 -4.67 24.84
CA ALA A 362 -4.73 -5.13 23.96
C ALA A 362 -4.40 -4.08 22.89
N TRP A 363 -3.10 -3.92 22.56
CA TRP A 363 -2.65 -2.93 21.58
C TRP A 363 -3.30 -3.11 20.20
N ASN A 364 -3.58 -4.35 19.81
CA ASN A 364 -4.25 -4.73 18.54
C ASN A 364 -5.73 -5.08 18.76
N TRP A 365 -6.38 -4.49 19.75
CA TRP A 365 -7.79 -4.75 20.07
C TRP A 365 -8.72 -4.23 18.96
N GLY A 366 -9.30 -5.16 18.23
CA GLY A 366 -10.38 -4.96 17.27
C GLY A 366 -9.97 -4.42 15.90
N ASN A 367 -8.90 -3.66 15.74
CA ASN A 367 -8.64 -2.98 14.47
C ASN A 367 -7.14 -2.87 14.17
N VAL A 368 -6.67 -3.65 13.23
CA VAL A 368 -5.31 -3.54 12.67
C VAL A 368 -5.34 -3.03 11.24
N GLN A 369 -4.33 -2.25 10.87
CA GLN A 369 -4.17 -1.61 9.56
C GLN A 369 -2.76 -1.88 9.05
N SER A 370 -2.61 -2.04 7.74
CA SER A 370 -1.29 -2.21 7.10
C SER A 370 -0.53 -0.90 6.99
N ALA A 371 0.79 -0.99 6.92
CA ALA A 371 1.67 0.10 6.51
C ALA A 371 1.87 0.13 4.99
N GLY A 372 2.08 1.30 4.42
CA GLY A 372 2.64 1.45 3.08
C GLY A 372 4.04 0.85 3.01
N GLY A 373 4.43 0.29 1.89
CA GLY A 373 5.68 -0.46 1.77
C GLY A 373 5.70 -1.79 2.52
N GLY A 374 4.60 -2.22 3.02
CA GLY A 374 4.14 -3.26 3.93
C GLY A 374 4.94 -4.56 4.13
N CYS A 375 6.08 -4.77 3.43
CA CYS A 375 6.90 -5.97 3.59
C CYS A 375 8.38 -5.57 3.50
N LEU A 376 9.09 -5.60 4.63
CA LEU A 376 10.53 -5.31 4.67
C LEU A 376 11.32 -6.60 4.89
N VAL A 377 12.42 -6.75 4.12
CA VAL A 377 13.39 -7.83 4.29
C VAL A 377 14.43 -7.39 5.31
N VAL A 378 14.51 -8.11 6.45
CA VAL A 378 15.44 -7.82 7.54
C VAL A 378 16.21 -9.10 7.87
N GLY A 379 17.42 -9.22 7.34
CA GLY A 379 18.18 -10.46 7.42
C GLY A 379 17.47 -11.61 6.71
N ASP A 380 17.10 -12.65 7.44
CA ASP A 380 16.36 -13.82 6.98
C ASP A 380 14.84 -13.74 7.23
N LYS A 381 14.33 -12.58 7.67
CA LYS A 381 12.93 -12.38 8.05
C LYS A 381 12.23 -11.37 7.19
N LEU A 382 10.92 -11.50 7.13
CA LEU A 382 10.01 -10.49 6.56
C LEU A 382 9.27 -9.80 7.69
N TYR A 383 9.39 -8.49 7.77
CA TYR A 383 8.66 -7.66 8.73
C TYR A 383 7.45 -7.00 8.06
N PHE A 384 6.30 -7.14 8.70
CA PHE A 384 5.04 -6.48 8.35
C PHE A 384 4.62 -5.58 9.50
N TYR A 385 4.57 -4.29 9.27
CA TYR A 385 4.14 -3.32 10.28
C TYR A 385 2.64 -3.04 10.17
N VAL A 386 1.99 -2.83 11.33
CA VAL A 386 0.54 -2.65 11.45
C VAL A 386 0.19 -1.63 12.54
#